data_03fde2eb93d68f1e0a03d37b8cf12030
#
_entry.id   03fde2eb93d68f1e0a03d37b8cf12030
#
_cell.length_a   1.000
_cell.length_b   1.000
_cell.length_c   1.000
_cell.angle_alpha   90.00
_cell.angle_beta   90.00
_cell.angle_gamma   90.00
#
_symmetry.space_group_name_H-M   'P 1'
#
loop_
_entity.id
_entity.type
_entity.pdbx_description
1 polymer ?
#
loop_
_entity_poly.entity_id
_entity_poly.type
_entity_poly.pdbx_seq_one_letter_code
_entity_poly.pdbx_strand_id
1 'polypeptide(L)'
;MKHYQVIGLIGALAFACQSVPSDTDLINDLKKDVTYLAADQLEGRAIGTDGEVKAAEYMAERFSEIGISPKGTDGFFQEFTFSKPSNPHEEAVIGTDGEGVTGRNVIGFIDNQAAQTIVIGAHFDHLGYGGSGSLHRGDSAIHNGADDNASGTAALAALAELLVDEKRQSNFLFIAFSGEENGLWGSNYFVKNPTIDLETVNYMINMDMVGRLNEEKTLAINGVGTSPSFVPALDLVNSDSLKLVTSESGVGPSDHTSFYLQDLPVLHFFTGQHEDYHRPSDDSEKINYEGLLQVVRYIDRLIAQLDTEPKLAFTKTKDSSGDSPRFTVTLGVVPDYLYDGQGMRIDGVSEDKPAQKAGLQKGDIVVQLGDSTIVDMMSYMRALGAFQPGQETQVAYERDGKRVEALVKF
;
A
#
# COMPACT_ATOMS: atom_id res chain seq x y z
N MET A 1 7.45 29.13 70.86
CA MET A 1 7.47 29.29 69.40
C MET A 1 8.18 28.08 68.84
N LYS A 2 7.44 27.18 68.20
CA LYS A 2 7.99 25.95 67.54
C LYS A 2 8.10 26.24 66.02
N HIS A 3 9.32 26.24 65.50
CA HIS A 3 9.57 26.37 64.07
C HIS A 3 9.37 25.00 63.39
N TYR A 4 8.41 24.93 62.45
CA TYR A 4 8.25 23.82 61.52
C TYR A 4 9.05 24.16 60.27
N GLN A 5 10.10 23.38 60.00
CA GLN A 5 10.77 23.36 58.68
C GLN A 5 9.95 22.51 57.72
N VAL A 6 9.47 23.11 56.65
CA VAL A 6 8.87 22.39 55.49
C VAL A 6 10.00 22.04 54.56
N ILE A 7 10.32 20.74 54.46
CA ILE A 7 11.23 20.21 53.45
C ILE A 7 10.41 20.00 52.19
N GLY A 8 10.62 20.86 51.21
CA GLY A 8 10.09 20.69 49.86
C GLY A 8 10.85 19.64 49.12
N LEU A 9 10.19 18.51 48.79
CA LEU A 9 10.72 17.46 47.91
C LEU A 9 10.53 17.95 46.47
N ILE A 10 11.61 18.44 45.85
CA ILE A 10 11.64 18.72 44.40
C ILE A 10 11.84 17.36 43.69
N GLY A 11 10.77 16.79 43.21
CA GLY A 11 10.83 15.64 42.31
C GLY A 11 11.40 16.10 40.96
N ALA A 12 12.64 15.73 40.67
CA ALA A 12 13.20 15.85 39.32
C ALA A 12 12.50 14.83 38.42
N LEU A 13 11.58 15.29 37.58
CA LEU A 13 11.12 14.52 36.42
C LEU A 13 12.32 14.40 35.48
N ALA A 14 12.98 13.25 35.48
CA ALA A 14 13.91 12.89 34.44
C ALA A 14 13.10 12.65 33.16
N PHE A 15 13.07 13.61 32.25
CA PHE A 15 12.75 13.34 30.86
C PHE A 15 13.86 12.42 30.33
N ALA A 16 13.57 11.14 30.19
CA ALA A 16 14.41 10.25 29.40
C ALA A 16 14.29 10.76 27.96
N CYS A 17 15.35 11.37 27.44
CA CYS A 17 15.53 11.54 26.00
C CYS A 17 15.56 10.12 25.43
N GLN A 18 14.50 9.65 24.80
CA GLN A 18 14.57 8.46 23.98
C GLN A 18 15.53 8.79 22.84
N SER A 19 16.59 7.97 22.72
CA SER A 19 17.54 8.10 21.61
C SER A 19 16.85 7.63 20.33
N VAL A 20 17.09 8.32 19.23
CA VAL A 20 16.64 7.86 17.89
C VAL A 20 17.05 6.39 17.73
N PRO A 21 16.11 5.49 17.34
CA PRO A 21 16.40 4.06 17.23
C PRO A 21 17.54 3.80 16.23
N SER A 22 18.45 2.87 16.61
CA SER A 22 19.54 2.48 15.71
C SER A 22 19.00 1.67 14.52
N ASP A 23 19.76 1.60 13.44
CA ASP A 23 19.38 0.76 12.28
C ASP A 23 19.23 -0.72 12.68
N THR A 24 20.02 -1.20 13.64
CA THR A 24 19.91 -2.57 14.17
C THR A 24 18.59 -2.76 14.92
N ASP A 25 18.17 -1.80 15.73
CA ASP A 25 16.89 -1.87 16.45
C ASP A 25 15.72 -1.88 15.46
N LEU A 26 15.73 -0.96 14.49
CA LEU A 26 14.69 -0.90 13.45
C LEU A 26 14.62 -2.19 12.61
N ILE A 27 15.75 -2.80 12.24
CA ILE A 27 15.74 -4.08 11.51
C ILE A 27 15.12 -5.18 12.38
N ASN A 28 15.42 -5.21 13.68
CA ASN A 28 14.85 -6.19 14.59
C ASN A 28 13.34 -6.01 14.75
N ASP A 29 12.87 -4.76 14.83
CA ASP A 29 11.44 -4.43 14.94
C ASP A 29 10.71 -4.73 13.63
N LEU A 30 11.25 -4.33 12.48
CA LEU A 30 10.72 -4.71 11.17
C LEU A 30 10.59 -6.23 11.03
N LYS A 31 11.62 -6.98 11.46
CA LYS A 31 11.59 -8.44 11.43
C LYS A 31 10.55 -9.02 12.37
N LYS A 32 10.43 -8.48 13.59
CA LYS A 32 9.40 -8.86 14.58
C LYS A 32 8.01 -8.66 14.00
N ASP A 33 7.74 -7.47 13.45
CA ASP A 33 6.43 -7.08 12.96
C ASP A 33 6.02 -7.92 11.74
N VAL A 34 6.90 -8.07 10.73
CA VAL A 34 6.63 -8.93 9.56
C VAL A 34 6.44 -10.38 9.97
N THR A 35 7.30 -10.92 10.85
CA THR A 35 7.18 -12.32 11.29
C THR A 35 5.87 -12.59 12.02
N TYR A 36 5.39 -11.64 12.82
CA TYR A 36 4.09 -11.79 13.49
C TYR A 36 2.93 -11.70 12.50
N LEU A 37 2.92 -10.65 11.64
CA LEU A 37 1.84 -10.41 10.69
C LEU A 37 1.73 -11.51 9.63
N ALA A 38 2.85 -12.08 9.20
CA ALA A 38 2.89 -13.17 8.24
C ALA A 38 2.91 -14.57 8.87
N ALA A 39 2.52 -14.71 10.14
CA ALA A 39 2.49 -16.00 10.79
C ALA A 39 1.21 -16.78 10.50
N ASP A 40 1.31 -18.10 10.35
CA ASP A 40 0.18 -19.02 10.12
C ASP A 40 -0.95 -18.87 11.15
N GLN A 41 -0.64 -18.43 12.37
CA GLN A 41 -1.63 -18.18 13.43
C GLN A 41 -2.65 -17.08 13.10
N LEU A 42 -2.34 -16.21 12.12
CA LEU A 42 -3.23 -15.17 11.62
C LEU A 42 -4.01 -15.63 10.37
N GLU A 43 -3.80 -16.88 9.92
CA GLU A 43 -4.55 -17.50 8.84
C GLU A 43 -4.64 -16.62 7.58
N GLY A 44 -3.58 -15.85 7.29
CA GLY A 44 -3.51 -14.93 6.15
C GLY A 44 -4.39 -13.70 6.27
N ARG A 45 -4.84 -13.32 7.46
CA ARG A 45 -5.43 -12.00 7.82
C ARG A 45 -6.56 -11.51 6.90
N ALA A 46 -7.33 -12.41 6.29
CA ALA A 46 -8.42 -11.98 5.41
C ALA A 46 -9.45 -11.15 6.19
N ILE A 47 -9.95 -10.09 5.55
CA ILE A 47 -10.96 -9.22 6.16
C ILE A 47 -12.16 -10.01 6.69
N GLY A 48 -12.62 -9.66 7.89
CA GLY A 48 -13.75 -10.30 8.56
C GLY A 48 -13.43 -11.64 9.21
N THR A 49 -12.16 -12.01 9.36
CA THR A 49 -11.71 -13.21 10.07
C THR A 49 -11.06 -12.88 11.42
N ASP A 50 -10.93 -13.89 12.27
CA ASP A 50 -10.21 -13.76 13.54
C ASP A 50 -8.71 -13.37 13.31
N GLY A 51 -8.15 -13.74 12.17
CA GLY A 51 -6.79 -13.37 11.79
C GLY A 51 -6.64 -11.88 11.54
N GLU A 52 -7.60 -11.26 10.84
CA GLU A 52 -7.67 -9.80 10.65
C GLU A 52 -7.81 -9.07 11.99
N VAL A 53 -8.70 -9.57 12.88
CA VAL A 53 -8.89 -8.98 14.22
C VAL A 53 -7.59 -8.96 15.01
N LYS A 54 -6.87 -10.11 15.07
CA LYS A 54 -5.58 -10.20 15.77
C LYS A 54 -4.50 -9.31 15.18
N ALA A 55 -4.46 -9.18 13.84
CA ALA A 55 -3.53 -8.29 13.17
C ALA A 55 -3.81 -6.82 13.50
N ALA A 56 -5.10 -6.43 13.52
CA ALA A 56 -5.51 -5.09 13.91
C ALA A 56 -5.19 -4.79 15.39
N GLU A 57 -5.44 -5.73 16.31
CA GLU A 57 -5.10 -5.61 17.72
C GLU A 57 -3.58 -5.46 17.91
N TYR A 58 -2.78 -6.26 17.19
CA TYR A 58 -1.32 -6.15 17.20
C TYR A 58 -0.86 -4.76 16.75
N MET A 59 -1.39 -4.21 15.66
CA MET A 59 -1.01 -2.88 15.20
C MET A 59 -1.43 -1.78 16.15
N ALA A 60 -2.59 -1.90 16.81
CA ALA A 60 -3.01 -0.97 17.86
C ALA A 60 -2.07 -1.01 19.08
N GLU A 61 -1.62 -2.20 19.48
CA GLU A 61 -0.63 -2.38 20.55
C GLU A 61 0.72 -1.77 20.14
N ARG A 62 1.20 -2.03 18.92
CA ARG A 62 2.44 -1.42 18.40
C ARG A 62 2.37 0.10 18.40
N PHE A 63 1.28 0.71 17.93
CA PHE A 63 1.11 2.15 17.98
C PHE A 63 1.12 2.69 19.43
N SER A 64 0.50 1.95 20.36
CA SER A 64 0.51 2.30 21.78
C SER A 64 1.92 2.20 22.39
N GLU A 65 2.69 1.13 22.08
CA GLU A 65 4.08 0.94 22.52
C GLU A 65 5.00 2.07 22.02
N ILE A 66 4.83 2.49 20.77
CA ILE A 66 5.56 3.61 20.16
C ILE A 66 5.19 4.95 20.82
N GLY A 67 4.02 5.05 21.42
CA GLY A 67 3.54 6.29 22.07
C GLY A 67 2.66 7.15 21.18
N ILE A 68 2.09 6.58 20.10
CA ILE A 68 1.16 7.27 19.20
C ILE A 68 -0.23 7.33 19.86
N SER A 69 -0.91 8.46 19.70
CA SER A 69 -2.27 8.63 20.20
C SER A 69 -3.31 7.96 19.30
N PRO A 70 -4.36 7.33 19.86
CA PRO A 70 -5.44 6.76 19.07
C PRO A 70 -6.21 7.85 18.30
N LYS A 71 -6.64 7.53 17.06
CA LYS A 71 -7.40 8.46 16.21
C LYS A 71 -8.50 7.75 15.40
N GLY A 72 -8.87 6.53 15.77
CA GLY A 72 -10.04 5.85 15.23
C GLY A 72 -11.36 6.44 15.76
N THR A 73 -12.46 5.79 15.43
CA THR A 73 -13.80 6.11 15.99
C THR A 73 -14.01 5.49 17.37
N ASP A 74 -13.30 4.38 17.65
CA ASP A 74 -13.22 3.74 18.96
C ASP A 74 -11.75 3.39 19.26
N GLY A 75 -11.08 4.25 20.04
CA GLY A 75 -9.65 4.11 20.28
C GLY A 75 -8.84 4.21 18.99
N PHE A 76 -8.04 3.17 18.69
CA PHE A 76 -7.31 3.08 17.44
C PHE A 76 -8.19 2.57 16.27
N PHE A 77 -9.35 2.00 16.53
CA PHE A 77 -10.14 1.31 15.53
C PHE A 77 -11.15 2.21 14.84
N GLN A 78 -11.29 2.02 13.53
CA GLN A 78 -12.39 2.51 12.72
C GLN A 78 -13.04 1.31 12.05
N GLU A 79 -14.11 0.80 12.65
CA GLU A 79 -14.86 -0.34 12.09
C GLU A 79 -15.76 0.10 10.93
N PHE A 80 -15.87 -0.77 9.93
CA PHE A 80 -16.76 -0.60 8.80
C PHE A 80 -17.33 -1.95 8.37
N THR A 81 -18.49 -1.92 7.74
CA THR A 81 -19.13 -3.13 7.20
C THR A 81 -19.47 -2.90 5.73
N PHE A 82 -19.08 -3.84 4.88
CA PHE A 82 -19.48 -3.87 3.49
C PHE A 82 -20.38 -5.08 3.25
N SER A 83 -21.53 -4.87 2.61
CA SER A 83 -22.33 -5.96 2.10
C SER A 83 -21.65 -6.55 0.86
N LYS A 84 -21.36 -7.85 0.91
CA LYS A 84 -20.85 -8.56 -0.26
C LYS A 84 -21.97 -8.65 -1.29
N PRO A 85 -21.83 -8.08 -2.50
CA PRO A 85 -22.90 -8.15 -3.47
C PRO A 85 -23.19 -9.60 -3.84
N SER A 86 -24.47 -9.92 -4.02
CA SER A 86 -24.91 -11.24 -4.46
C SER A 86 -24.45 -11.56 -5.89
N ASN A 87 -24.14 -10.52 -6.67
CA ASN A 87 -23.58 -10.60 -8.00
C ASN A 87 -22.12 -10.08 -7.94
N PRO A 88 -21.10 -10.86 -8.35
CA PRO A 88 -19.69 -10.44 -8.35
C PRO A 88 -19.38 -9.19 -9.17
N HIS A 89 -20.34 -8.74 -9.99
CA HIS A 89 -20.20 -7.55 -10.86
C HIS A 89 -20.84 -6.29 -10.25
N GLU A 90 -21.43 -6.38 -9.08
CA GLU A 90 -21.97 -5.24 -8.34
C GLU A 90 -20.95 -4.73 -7.33
N GLU A 91 -20.93 -3.42 -7.12
CA GLU A 91 -20.07 -2.83 -6.09
C GLU A 91 -20.52 -3.27 -4.69
N ALA A 92 -19.53 -3.57 -3.83
CA ALA A 92 -19.80 -3.72 -2.41
C ALA A 92 -20.29 -2.36 -1.87
N VAL A 93 -21.42 -2.40 -1.18
CA VAL A 93 -22.04 -1.21 -0.59
C VAL A 93 -21.75 -1.19 0.90
N ILE A 94 -21.50 0.01 1.46
CA ILE A 94 -21.37 0.17 2.91
C ILE A 94 -22.66 -0.40 3.55
N GLY A 95 -22.50 -1.46 4.33
CA GLY A 95 -23.62 -2.17 4.97
C GLY A 95 -24.20 -1.35 6.10
N THR A 96 -25.53 -1.23 6.12
CA THR A 96 -26.27 -0.53 7.18
C THR A 96 -26.98 -1.47 8.16
N ASP A 97 -27.10 -2.76 7.83
CA ASP A 97 -28.06 -3.68 8.50
C ASP A 97 -27.45 -4.99 9.03
N GLY A 98 -26.13 -5.03 9.30
CA GLY A 98 -25.50 -6.17 9.99
C GLY A 98 -25.31 -7.45 9.15
N GLU A 99 -25.72 -7.47 7.90
CA GLU A 99 -25.38 -8.52 6.93
C GLU A 99 -24.22 -8.05 6.05
N GLY A 100 -22.99 -8.44 6.40
CA GLY A 100 -21.82 -8.05 5.61
C GLY A 100 -20.51 -8.56 6.22
N VAL A 101 -19.41 -8.22 5.56
CA VAL A 101 -18.06 -8.44 6.07
C VAL A 101 -17.63 -7.18 6.82
N THR A 102 -17.26 -7.34 8.09
CA THR A 102 -16.76 -6.25 8.92
C THR A 102 -15.24 -6.28 8.91
N GLY A 103 -14.63 -5.15 8.59
CA GLY A 103 -13.21 -4.89 8.72
C GLY A 103 -12.97 -3.70 9.63
N ARG A 104 -11.71 -3.43 9.93
CA ARG A 104 -11.34 -2.31 10.79
C ARG A 104 -10.00 -1.71 10.37
N ASN A 105 -9.99 -0.41 10.09
CA ASN A 105 -8.75 0.33 9.99
C ASN A 105 -8.17 0.55 11.39
N VAL A 106 -6.83 0.59 11.49
CA VAL A 106 -6.14 0.96 12.73
C VAL A 106 -5.48 2.31 12.52
N ILE A 107 -5.86 3.30 13.34
CA ILE A 107 -5.53 4.71 13.10
C ILE A 107 -4.85 5.32 14.32
N GLY A 108 -3.60 5.74 14.13
CA GLY A 108 -2.79 6.43 15.10
C GLY A 108 -2.45 7.86 14.67
N PHE A 109 -2.13 8.73 15.62
CA PHE A 109 -1.91 10.16 15.38
C PHE A 109 -0.78 10.74 16.23
N ILE A 110 0.12 11.48 15.58
CA ILE A 110 1.09 12.35 16.24
C ILE A 110 0.62 13.80 16.07
N ASP A 111 0.29 14.43 17.19
CA ASP A 111 -0.17 15.81 17.23
C ASP A 111 1.00 16.77 17.52
N ASN A 112 1.59 17.33 16.50
CA ASN A 112 2.59 18.40 16.58
C ASN A 112 1.96 19.79 16.70
N GLN A 113 0.63 19.88 16.88
CA GLN A 113 -0.14 21.14 16.89
C GLN A 113 0.03 21.93 15.58
N ALA A 114 0.22 21.23 14.49
CA ALA A 114 0.43 21.78 13.18
C ALA A 114 -0.90 22.04 12.45
N ALA A 115 -0.86 22.96 11.47
CA ALA A 115 -2.01 23.25 10.63
C ALA A 115 -2.26 22.16 9.56
N GLN A 116 -1.25 21.36 9.27
CA GLN A 116 -1.28 20.35 8.20
C GLN A 116 -0.98 18.96 8.75
N THR A 117 -1.52 17.95 8.07
CA THR A 117 -1.34 16.54 8.42
C THR A 117 -0.80 15.78 7.21
N ILE A 118 0.21 14.96 7.41
CA ILE A 118 0.69 13.98 6.45
C ILE A 118 0.05 12.64 6.80
N VAL A 119 -0.58 11.98 5.81
CA VAL A 119 -1.12 10.63 5.97
C VAL A 119 -0.08 9.63 5.51
N ILE A 120 0.17 8.61 6.33
CA ILE A 120 1.06 7.49 6.02
C ILE A 120 0.23 6.22 6.16
N GLY A 121 0.17 5.40 5.12
CA GLY A 121 -0.70 4.23 5.08
C GLY A 121 -0.06 2.99 4.49
N ALA A 122 -0.58 1.84 4.90
CA ALA A 122 -0.33 0.52 4.34
C ALA A 122 -1.51 -0.38 4.68
N HIS A 123 -1.90 -1.31 3.82
CA HIS A 123 -2.89 -2.30 4.22
C HIS A 123 -2.24 -3.44 5.00
N PHE A 124 -3.02 -4.05 5.90
CA PHE A 124 -2.52 -5.17 6.71
C PHE A 124 -3.31 -6.47 6.47
N ASP A 125 -4.44 -6.42 5.78
CA ASP A 125 -5.17 -7.62 5.37
C ASP A 125 -4.45 -8.35 4.23
N HIS A 126 -4.83 -9.62 4.03
CA HIS A 126 -4.37 -10.41 2.88
C HIS A 126 -5.42 -11.49 2.54
N LEU A 127 -5.04 -12.48 1.72
CA LEU A 127 -5.96 -13.40 1.04
C LEU A 127 -6.48 -14.57 1.91
N GLY A 128 -6.06 -14.70 3.17
CA GLY A 128 -6.50 -15.81 4.01
C GLY A 128 -6.05 -17.17 3.45
N TYR A 129 -7.01 -18.04 3.22
CA TYR A 129 -6.79 -19.35 2.59
C TYR A 129 -6.81 -19.28 1.04
N GLY A 130 -6.66 -18.09 0.46
CA GLY A 130 -6.70 -17.85 -0.97
C GLY A 130 -8.11 -17.44 -1.45
N GLY A 131 -8.45 -17.76 -2.66
CA GLY A 131 -9.73 -17.37 -3.28
C GLY A 131 -9.53 -16.74 -4.65
N SER A 132 -10.38 -15.79 -5.01
CA SER A 132 -10.36 -15.18 -6.35
C SER A 132 -9.08 -14.41 -6.66
N GLY A 133 -8.43 -13.83 -5.64
CA GLY A 133 -7.15 -13.09 -5.75
C GLY A 133 -5.93 -14.01 -5.84
N SER A 134 -6.04 -15.28 -5.37
CA SER A 134 -4.89 -16.18 -5.31
C SER A 134 -4.37 -16.61 -6.69
N LEU A 135 -3.04 -16.60 -6.84
CA LEU A 135 -2.32 -17.18 -7.97
C LEU A 135 -1.85 -18.63 -7.70
N HIS A 136 -2.15 -19.18 -6.51
CA HIS A 136 -1.92 -20.59 -6.18
C HIS A 136 -2.97 -21.48 -6.80
N ARG A 137 -2.55 -22.65 -7.34
CA ARG A 137 -3.43 -23.63 -8.01
C ARG A 137 -3.46 -25.00 -7.32
N GLY A 138 -2.87 -25.08 -6.12
CA GLY A 138 -2.89 -26.28 -5.30
C GLY A 138 -4.12 -26.38 -4.40
N ASP A 139 -4.03 -27.25 -3.39
CA ASP A 139 -5.00 -27.32 -2.31
C ASP A 139 -5.06 -25.99 -1.55
N SER A 140 -6.19 -25.75 -0.85
CA SER A 140 -6.35 -24.57 -0.01
C SER A 140 -5.19 -24.47 1.00
N ALA A 141 -4.52 -23.33 1.02
CA ALA A 141 -3.35 -23.09 1.86
C ALA A 141 -3.38 -21.65 2.37
N ILE A 142 -2.74 -21.41 3.51
CA ILE A 142 -2.62 -20.07 4.09
C ILE A 142 -1.75 -19.21 3.16
N HIS A 143 -2.21 -18.00 2.87
CA HIS A 143 -1.45 -16.98 2.17
C HIS A 143 -0.96 -15.99 3.23
N ASN A 144 0.31 -16.14 3.65
CA ASN A 144 0.86 -15.36 4.75
C ASN A 144 1.11 -13.88 4.39
N GLY A 145 1.34 -13.57 3.11
CA GLY A 145 1.46 -12.20 2.64
C GLY A 145 2.54 -11.41 3.37
N ALA A 146 3.77 -11.93 3.37
CA ALA A 146 4.86 -11.28 4.09
C ALA A 146 5.33 -10.00 3.41
N ASP A 147 5.46 -10.02 2.07
CA ASP A 147 5.68 -8.80 1.32
C ASP A 147 4.36 -8.07 1.07
N ASP A 148 3.31 -8.79 0.74
CA ASP A 148 1.98 -8.29 0.48
C ASP A 148 0.99 -8.56 1.66
N ASN A 149 0.78 -7.67 2.64
CA ASN A 149 1.54 -6.45 2.80
C ASN A 149 1.99 -6.27 4.28
N ALA A 150 2.50 -7.36 4.89
CA ALA A 150 3.10 -7.23 6.21
C ALA A 150 4.35 -6.33 6.17
N SER A 151 5.06 -6.27 5.02
CA SER A 151 6.24 -5.42 4.83
C SER A 151 5.89 -3.93 4.90
N GLY A 152 4.85 -3.49 4.20
CA GLY A 152 4.37 -2.11 4.25
C GLY A 152 3.79 -1.74 5.62
N THR A 153 3.09 -2.67 6.25
CA THR A 153 2.54 -2.49 7.61
C THR A 153 3.66 -2.36 8.66
N ALA A 154 4.73 -3.15 8.57
CA ALA A 154 5.90 -3.00 9.42
C ALA A 154 6.66 -1.70 9.15
N ALA A 155 6.79 -1.29 7.88
CA ALA A 155 7.37 0.01 7.52
C ALA A 155 6.56 1.18 8.08
N LEU A 156 5.22 1.07 8.15
CA LEU A 156 4.35 2.05 8.78
C LEU A 156 4.68 2.23 10.27
N ALA A 157 4.86 1.14 11.01
CA ALA A 157 5.26 1.18 12.41
C ALA A 157 6.68 1.76 12.59
N ALA A 158 7.64 1.36 11.75
CA ALA A 158 9.01 1.87 11.81
C ALA A 158 9.08 3.39 11.51
N LEU A 159 8.29 3.90 10.56
CA LEU A 159 8.18 5.34 10.31
C LEU A 159 7.57 6.06 11.51
N ALA A 160 6.61 5.44 12.17
CA ALA A 160 6.02 5.99 13.39
C ALA A 160 7.04 6.11 14.52
N GLU A 161 7.90 5.11 14.72
CA GLU A 161 9.01 5.15 15.69
C GLU A 161 10.02 6.27 15.39
N LEU A 162 10.28 6.53 14.09
CA LEU A 162 11.20 7.61 13.69
C LEU A 162 10.60 9.00 13.91
N LEU A 163 9.27 9.13 13.79
CA LEU A 163 8.60 10.43 13.76
C LEU A 163 8.04 10.86 15.13
N VAL A 164 7.83 9.92 16.07
CA VAL A 164 7.13 10.20 17.34
C VAL A 164 7.85 11.23 18.23
N ASP A 165 9.17 11.18 18.28
CA ASP A 165 9.99 12.07 19.11
C ASP A 165 10.59 13.25 18.34
N GLU A 166 10.34 13.33 17.02
CA GLU A 166 10.84 14.42 16.19
C GLU A 166 9.87 15.59 16.14
N LYS A 167 10.40 16.81 16.36
CA LYS A 167 9.62 18.03 16.12
C LYS A 167 9.54 18.30 14.64
N ARG A 168 8.36 18.10 14.08
CA ARG A 168 8.03 18.38 12.69
C ARG A 168 7.01 19.51 12.57
N GLN A 169 6.88 20.07 11.36
CA GLN A 169 5.94 21.16 11.07
C GLN A 169 4.54 20.66 10.72
N SER A 170 4.40 19.34 10.50
CA SER A 170 3.14 18.65 10.22
C SER A 170 2.76 17.70 11.35
N ASN A 171 1.45 17.44 11.50
CA ASN A 171 0.95 16.28 12.22
C ASN A 171 1.08 15.04 11.34
N PHE A 172 1.06 13.84 11.94
CA PHE A 172 1.10 12.58 11.20
C PHE A 172 -0.08 11.70 11.55
N LEU A 173 -0.77 11.20 10.52
CA LEU A 173 -1.83 10.23 10.65
C LEU A 173 -1.36 8.91 10.04
N PHE A 174 -1.21 7.89 10.88
CA PHE A 174 -0.82 6.54 10.48
C PHE A 174 -2.08 5.69 10.35
N ILE A 175 -2.26 5.04 9.21
CA ILE A 175 -3.42 4.19 8.97
C ILE A 175 -2.96 2.84 8.43
N ALA A 176 -3.21 1.77 9.21
CA ALA A 176 -3.19 0.42 8.69
C ALA A 176 -4.60 0.10 8.17
N PHE A 177 -4.73 -0.07 6.85
CA PHE A 177 -6.02 -0.31 6.19
C PHE A 177 -6.37 -1.79 6.20
N SER A 178 -7.67 -2.10 6.25
CA SER A 178 -8.21 -3.45 6.09
C SER A 178 -9.07 -3.52 4.83
N GLY A 179 -9.06 -4.67 4.15
CA GLY A 179 -9.90 -4.94 2.98
C GLY A 179 -9.41 -4.28 1.70
N GLU A 180 -8.13 -4.03 1.57
CA GLU A 180 -7.49 -3.59 0.33
C GLU A 180 -7.69 -4.63 -0.78
N GLU A 181 -7.42 -5.89 -0.49
CA GLU A 181 -7.54 -7.05 -1.37
C GLU A 181 -8.97 -7.29 -1.91
N ASN A 182 -9.95 -6.68 -1.28
CA ASN A 182 -11.35 -6.71 -1.69
C ASN A 182 -11.78 -5.49 -2.51
N GLY A 183 -10.86 -4.61 -2.84
CA GLY A 183 -11.09 -3.41 -3.65
C GLY A 183 -11.05 -2.12 -2.83
N LEU A 184 -9.99 -1.93 -2.04
CA LEU A 184 -9.69 -0.70 -1.28
C LEU A 184 -10.76 -0.33 -0.25
N TRP A 185 -11.41 -1.33 0.38
CA TRP A 185 -12.57 -1.06 1.24
C TRP A 185 -12.26 -0.12 2.39
N GLY A 186 -11.15 -0.37 3.11
CA GLY A 186 -10.78 0.42 4.28
C GLY A 186 -10.42 1.86 3.94
N SER A 187 -9.61 2.09 2.92
CA SER A 187 -9.24 3.45 2.49
C SER A 187 -10.42 4.20 1.89
N ASN A 188 -11.28 3.53 1.09
CA ASN A 188 -12.53 4.10 0.58
C ASN A 188 -13.49 4.48 1.71
N TYR A 189 -13.60 3.65 2.76
CA TYR A 189 -14.41 3.98 3.91
C TYR A 189 -13.83 5.19 4.66
N PHE A 190 -12.52 5.19 4.90
CA PHE A 190 -11.85 6.29 5.60
C PHE A 190 -12.07 7.63 4.92
N VAL A 191 -11.84 7.74 3.61
CA VAL A 191 -11.98 9.03 2.91
C VAL A 191 -13.42 9.54 2.85
N LYS A 192 -14.41 8.65 2.97
CA LYS A 192 -15.84 9.00 3.05
C LYS A 192 -16.30 9.30 4.48
N ASN A 193 -15.61 8.77 5.50
CA ASN A 193 -15.90 8.89 6.92
C ASN A 193 -14.61 9.23 7.70
N PRO A 194 -13.93 10.32 7.38
CA PRO A 194 -12.61 10.60 7.92
C PRO A 194 -12.69 10.93 9.43
N THR A 195 -11.66 10.50 10.18
CA THR A 195 -11.54 10.84 11.62
C THR A 195 -10.79 12.15 11.86
N ILE A 196 -10.33 12.79 10.79
CA ILE A 196 -9.75 14.15 10.76
C ILE A 196 -10.40 14.94 9.64
N ASP A 197 -10.20 16.27 9.65
CA ASP A 197 -10.60 17.09 8.51
C ASP A 197 -9.64 16.88 7.34
N LEU A 198 -10.12 16.33 6.22
CA LEU A 198 -9.32 16.09 5.02
C LEU A 198 -8.76 17.37 4.39
N GLU A 199 -9.37 18.54 4.65
CA GLU A 199 -8.80 19.82 4.19
C GLU A 199 -7.46 20.13 4.86
N THR A 200 -7.17 19.53 6.02
CA THR A 200 -5.87 19.67 6.70
C THR A 200 -4.80 18.73 6.12
N VAL A 201 -5.18 17.74 5.33
CA VAL A 201 -4.23 16.80 4.74
C VAL A 201 -3.38 17.49 3.68
N ASN A 202 -2.07 17.37 3.83
CA ASN A 202 -1.09 17.91 2.89
C ASN A 202 -0.87 16.93 1.72
N TYR A 203 -0.51 15.69 2.03
CA TYR A 203 -0.34 14.60 1.08
C TYR A 203 -0.44 13.25 1.80
N MET A 204 -0.52 12.17 1.01
CA MET A 204 -0.54 10.81 1.51
C MET A 204 0.60 9.99 0.92
N ILE A 205 1.27 9.20 1.76
CA ILE A 205 2.25 8.18 1.41
C ILE A 205 1.63 6.81 1.66
N ASN A 206 1.65 5.95 0.64
CA ASN A 206 1.22 4.56 0.72
C ASN A 206 2.40 3.63 0.50
N MET A 207 2.50 2.57 1.29
CA MET A 207 3.52 1.53 1.17
C MET A 207 2.84 0.19 0.95
N ASP A 208 3.17 -0.45 -0.16
CA ASP A 208 2.59 -1.71 -0.54
C ASP A 208 3.65 -2.57 -1.22
N MET A 209 3.98 -3.73 -0.64
CA MET A 209 5.05 -4.61 -1.07
C MET A 209 6.41 -3.89 -1.16
N VAL A 210 6.94 -3.46 -0.02
CA VAL A 210 8.21 -2.73 0.10
C VAL A 210 9.36 -3.57 0.66
N GLY A 211 9.14 -4.86 0.89
CA GLY A 211 10.08 -5.76 1.55
C GLY A 211 11.00 -6.56 0.63
N ARG A 212 10.89 -6.41 -0.70
CA ARG A 212 11.67 -7.21 -1.67
C ARG A 212 12.57 -6.35 -2.55
N LEU A 213 13.17 -5.28 -1.96
CA LEU A 213 14.14 -4.47 -2.70
C LEU A 213 15.23 -5.34 -3.30
N ASN A 214 15.37 -5.30 -4.63
CA ASN A 214 16.29 -6.16 -5.40
C ASN A 214 17.75 -5.67 -5.32
N GLU A 215 18.69 -6.45 -5.87
CA GLU A 215 20.12 -6.12 -5.88
C GLU A 215 20.42 -4.81 -6.64
N GLU A 216 19.60 -4.47 -7.64
CA GLU A 216 19.70 -3.22 -8.40
C GLU A 216 19.12 -2.01 -7.62
N LYS A 217 18.55 -2.27 -6.44
CA LYS A 217 17.88 -1.28 -5.57
C LYS A 217 16.77 -0.52 -6.30
N THR A 218 15.98 -1.21 -7.10
CA THR A 218 14.90 -0.60 -7.86
C THR A 218 13.68 -0.37 -6.96
N LEU A 219 13.22 0.88 -6.90
CA LEU A 219 12.05 1.31 -6.15
C LEU A 219 11.08 2.03 -7.09
N ALA A 220 9.89 1.46 -7.26
CA ALA A 220 8.81 2.11 -7.98
C ALA A 220 8.11 3.13 -7.10
N ILE A 221 7.80 4.30 -7.65
CA ILE A 221 7.08 5.38 -6.98
C ILE A 221 6.01 5.91 -7.93
N ASN A 222 4.76 5.60 -7.62
CA ASN A 222 3.61 6.09 -8.39
C ASN A 222 3.04 7.36 -7.76
N GLY A 223 2.30 8.14 -8.55
CA GLY A 223 1.66 9.36 -8.09
C GLY A 223 2.55 10.61 -8.15
N VAL A 224 3.75 10.52 -8.70
CA VAL A 224 4.68 11.68 -8.70
C VAL A 224 4.14 12.89 -9.46
N GLY A 225 3.22 12.70 -10.40
CA GLY A 225 2.55 13.77 -11.14
C GLY A 225 1.47 14.50 -10.32
N THR A 226 1.08 13.97 -9.15
CA THR A 226 0.00 14.54 -8.32
C THR A 226 0.42 15.80 -7.56
N SER A 227 1.72 16.10 -7.50
CA SER A 227 2.26 17.38 -7.05
C SER A 227 3.58 17.72 -7.72
N PRO A 228 3.81 18.99 -8.12
CA PRO A 228 5.07 19.42 -8.73
C PRO A 228 6.25 19.36 -7.75
N SER A 229 6.02 19.29 -6.43
CA SER A 229 7.06 19.19 -5.41
C SER A 229 7.68 17.80 -5.30
N PHE A 230 7.01 16.74 -5.77
CA PHE A 230 7.44 15.37 -5.51
C PHE A 230 8.75 15.02 -6.22
N VAL A 231 8.83 15.17 -7.54
CA VAL A 231 10.03 14.75 -8.29
C VAL A 231 11.30 15.43 -7.78
N PRO A 232 11.33 16.78 -7.59
CA PRO A 232 12.54 17.44 -7.05
C PRO A 232 12.92 16.94 -5.64
N ALA A 233 11.94 16.66 -4.77
CA ALA A 233 12.20 16.18 -3.42
C ALA A 233 12.73 14.74 -3.44
N LEU A 234 12.13 13.85 -4.24
CA LEU A 234 12.57 12.46 -4.41
C LEU A 234 14.03 12.38 -4.88
N ASP A 235 14.40 13.18 -5.87
CA ASP A 235 15.77 13.22 -6.39
C ASP A 235 16.75 13.75 -5.34
N LEU A 236 16.38 14.81 -4.62
CA LEU A 236 17.23 15.46 -3.62
C LEU A 236 17.60 14.52 -2.47
N VAL A 237 16.65 13.69 -2.01
CA VAL A 237 16.85 12.82 -0.83
C VAL A 237 17.43 11.44 -1.17
N ASN A 238 17.69 11.15 -2.45
CA ASN A 238 18.18 9.84 -2.91
C ASN A 238 19.70 9.65 -2.66
N SER A 239 20.09 9.70 -1.38
CA SER A 239 21.50 9.51 -0.97
C SER A 239 21.98 8.06 -1.10
N ASP A 240 21.05 7.08 -1.07
CA ASP A 240 21.34 5.64 -1.10
C ASP A 240 21.47 5.09 -2.52
N SER A 241 21.37 5.95 -3.52
CA SER A 241 21.44 5.60 -4.93
C SER A 241 20.41 4.53 -5.33
N LEU A 242 19.17 4.66 -4.81
CA LEU A 242 18.05 3.84 -5.27
C LEU A 242 17.78 4.12 -6.75
N LYS A 243 17.51 3.09 -7.51
CA LYS A 243 17.03 3.24 -8.88
C LYS A 243 15.52 3.52 -8.84
N LEU A 244 15.15 4.80 -8.97
CA LEU A 244 13.76 5.21 -8.93
C LEU A 244 13.09 4.96 -10.29
N VAL A 245 11.97 4.27 -10.28
CA VAL A 245 11.07 4.10 -11.43
C VAL A 245 9.77 4.81 -11.10
N THR A 246 9.52 5.95 -11.75
CA THR A 246 8.42 6.83 -11.40
C THR A 246 7.27 6.77 -12.39
N SER A 247 6.02 6.88 -11.88
CA SER A 247 4.80 7.03 -12.68
C SER A 247 4.01 8.25 -12.22
N GLU A 248 3.53 9.06 -13.18
CA GLU A 248 2.79 10.29 -12.88
C GLU A 248 1.41 10.01 -12.26
N SER A 249 0.75 8.89 -12.62
CA SER A 249 -0.64 8.60 -12.25
C SER A 249 -0.86 8.53 -10.75
N GLY A 250 -1.86 9.26 -10.26
CA GLY A 250 -2.37 9.12 -8.90
C GLY A 250 -3.38 7.97 -8.73
N VAL A 251 -3.81 7.36 -9.83
CA VAL A 251 -4.65 6.16 -9.82
C VAL A 251 -3.74 4.93 -9.96
N GLY A 252 -3.92 3.96 -9.08
CA GLY A 252 -3.17 2.72 -9.09
C GLY A 252 -3.88 1.63 -8.28
N PRO A 253 -3.28 0.44 -8.16
CA PRO A 253 -3.93 -0.73 -7.57
C PRO A 253 -3.77 -0.81 -6.04
N SER A 254 -3.67 0.31 -5.34
CA SER A 254 -3.54 0.33 -3.88
C SER A 254 -4.20 1.57 -3.25
N ASP A 255 -4.20 1.67 -1.93
CA ASP A 255 -4.99 2.60 -1.09
C ASP A 255 -4.77 4.09 -1.39
N HIS A 256 -3.61 4.49 -1.95
CA HIS A 256 -3.36 5.87 -2.38
C HIS A 256 -4.41 6.39 -3.36
N THR A 257 -5.02 5.50 -4.16
CA THR A 257 -6.07 5.86 -5.12
C THR A 257 -7.27 6.48 -4.43
N SER A 258 -7.67 5.98 -3.25
CA SER A 258 -8.80 6.53 -2.49
C SER A 258 -8.57 7.99 -2.10
N PHE A 259 -7.34 8.36 -1.73
CA PHE A 259 -6.97 9.74 -1.38
C PHE A 259 -6.82 10.63 -2.60
N TYR A 260 -6.22 10.11 -3.68
CA TYR A 260 -6.12 10.85 -4.93
C TYR A 260 -7.50 11.28 -5.47
N LEU A 261 -8.52 10.42 -5.34
CA LEU A 261 -9.90 10.72 -5.73
C LEU A 261 -10.56 11.80 -4.86
N GLN A 262 -9.93 12.22 -3.76
CA GLN A 262 -10.30 13.39 -2.94
C GLN A 262 -9.45 14.63 -3.25
N ASP A 263 -8.81 14.68 -4.43
CA ASP A 263 -7.95 15.77 -4.87
C ASP A 263 -6.74 16.00 -3.92
N LEU A 264 -6.22 14.94 -3.30
CA LEU A 264 -5.03 14.97 -2.46
C LEU A 264 -3.79 14.48 -3.22
N PRO A 265 -2.62 15.13 -3.06
CA PRO A 265 -1.36 14.60 -3.57
C PRO A 265 -1.02 13.26 -2.92
N VAL A 266 -0.58 12.28 -3.71
CA VAL A 266 -0.28 10.93 -3.22
C VAL A 266 1.01 10.40 -3.79
N LEU A 267 1.71 9.57 -3.00
CA LEU A 267 2.81 8.73 -3.44
C LEU A 267 2.55 7.29 -3.02
N HIS A 268 2.86 6.36 -3.90
CA HIS A 268 2.79 4.93 -3.62
C HIS A 268 4.16 4.29 -3.88
N PHE A 269 4.73 3.67 -2.85
CA PHE A 269 6.03 3.02 -2.85
C PHE A 269 5.87 1.51 -3.00
N PHE A 270 6.67 0.90 -3.88
CA PHE A 270 6.57 -0.50 -4.27
C PHE A 270 7.93 -1.04 -4.75
N THR A 271 8.36 -2.20 -4.29
CA THR A 271 9.65 -2.81 -4.69
C THR A 271 9.54 -3.78 -5.86
N GLY A 272 8.34 -3.97 -6.40
CA GLY A 272 8.08 -4.84 -7.55
C GLY A 272 7.38 -6.14 -7.18
N GLN A 273 6.70 -6.72 -8.15
CA GLN A 273 6.13 -8.04 -7.99
C GLN A 273 7.23 -9.11 -8.09
N HIS A 274 6.97 -10.24 -7.46
CA HIS A 274 7.86 -11.40 -7.43
C HIS A 274 7.06 -12.69 -7.63
N GLU A 275 7.76 -13.81 -7.78
CA GLU A 275 7.13 -15.12 -8.04
C GLU A 275 6.20 -15.62 -6.93
N ASP A 276 6.35 -15.10 -5.71
CA ASP A 276 5.55 -15.46 -4.53
C ASP A 276 4.27 -14.61 -4.38
N TYR A 277 4.10 -13.56 -5.18
CA TYR A 277 2.95 -12.65 -5.13
C TYR A 277 1.62 -13.42 -5.18
N HIS A 278 0.73 -13.16 -4.22
CA HIS A 278 -0.55 -13.83 -4.04
C HIS A 278 -0.46 -15.36 -3.96
N ARG A 279 0.60 -15.86 -3.33
CA ARG A 279 0.85 -17.30 -3.13
C ARG A 279 1.15 -17.61 -1.67
N PRO A 280 0.90 -18.87 -1.23
CA PRO A 280 1.30 -19.33 0.10
C PRO A 280 2.80 -19.25 0.38
N SER A 281 3.61 -19.04 -0.63
CA SER A 281 5.07 -18.97 -0.51
C SER A 281 5.60 -17.56 -0.23
N ASP A 282 4.73 -16.55 -0.05
CA ASP A 282 5.14 -15.21 0.39
C ASP A 282 5.31 -15.17 1.91
N ASP A 283 6.47 -15.65 2.35
CA ASP A 283 6.82 -15.86 3.76
C ASP A 283 7.91 -14.91 4.25
N SER A 284 7.95 -14.69 5.57
CA SER A 284 8.83 -13.72 6.23
C SER A 284 10.33 -13.94 6.04
N GLU A 285 10.76 -15.19 5.77
CA GLU A 285 12.15 -15.54 5.50
C GLU A 285 12.67 -14.99 4.18
N LYS A 286 11.77 -14.59 3.28
CA LYS A 286 12.11 -14.06 1.97
C LYS A 286 12.25 -12.55 1.93
N ILE A 287 11.91 -11.87 3.01
CA ILE A 287 12.00 -10.41 3.11
C ILE A 287 13.46 -9.95 3.20
N ASN A 288 13.80 -8.96 2.39
CA ASN A 288 15.07 -8.23 2.48
C ASN A 288 14.95 -7.11 3.52
N TYR A 289 15.17 -7.43 4.81
CA TYR A 289 14.99 -6.47 5.91
C TYR A 289 15.95 -5.27 5.83
N GLU A 290 17.16 -5.45 5.30
CA GLU A 290 18.08 -4.32 5.06
C GLU A 290 17.56 -3.42 3.94
N GLY A 291 17.03 -4.01 2.87
CA GLY A 291 16.38 -3.28 1.80
C GLY A 291 15.11 -2.56 2.26
N LEU A 292 14.30 -3.21 3.10
CA LEU A 292 13.10 -2.62 3.70
C LEU A 292 13.47 -1.40 4.57
N LEU A 293 14.51 -1.49 5.39
CA LEU A 293 15.02 -0.36 6.16
C LEU A 293 15.51 0.78 5.24
N GLN A 294 16.16 0.46 4.10
CA GLN A 294 16.58 1.49 3.14
C GLN A 294 15.37 2.26 2.58
N VAL A 295 14.26 1.57 2.29
CA VAL A 295 13.01 2.21 1.85
C VAL A 295 12.42 3.08 2.96
N VAL A 296 12.34 2.59 4.20
CA VAL A 296 11.86 3.35 5.37
C VAL A 296 12.68 4.63 5.56
N ARG A 297 14.02 4.53 5.54
CA ARG A 297 14.92 5.68 5.68
C ARG A 297 14.80 6.67 4.53
N TYR A 298 14.55 6.18 3.32
CA TYR A 298 14.32 7.03 2.16
C TYR A 298 13.02 7.83 2.31
N ILE A 299 11.95 7.18 2.75
CA ILE A 299 10.65 7.84 3.00
C ILE A 299 10.76 8.84 4.16
N ASP A 300 11.45 8.52 5.24
CA ASP A 300 11.68 9.45 6.35
C ASP A 300 12.41 10.73 5.89
N ARG A 301 13.48 10.59 5.10
CA ARG A 301 14.16 11.75 4.50
C ARG A 301 13.27 12.55 3.56
N LEU A 302 12.40 11.88 2.79
CA LEU A 302 11.44 12.55 1.93
C LEU A 302 10.43 13.35 2.74
N ILE A 303 9.89 12.76 3.81
CA ILE A 303 8.99 13.45 4.75
C ILE A 303 9.71 14.67 5.34
N ALA A 304 10.95 14.51 5.80
CA ALA A 304 11.74 15.62 6.35
C ALA A 304 11.93 16.77 5.36
N GLN A 305 12.18 16.46 4.10
CA GLN A 305 12.32 17.44 3.04
C GLN A 305 11.01 18.16 2.75
N LEU A 306 9.92 17.42 2.57
CA LEU A 306 8.61 17.98 2.23
C LEU A 306 7.94 18.71 3.41
N ASP A 307 8.28 18.35 4.65
CA ASP A 307 7.78 19.03 5.86
C ASP A 307 8.26 20.49 5.98
N THR A 308 9.29 20.87 5.23
CA THR A 308 9.76 22.27 5.14
C THR A 308 8.98 23.11 4.11
N GLU A 309 8.20 22.47 3.27
CA GLU A 309 7.43 23.09 2.20
C GLU A 309 6.05 23.58 2.72
N PRO A 310 5.44 24.60 2.10
CA PRO A 310 4.04 24.92 2.34
C PRO A 310 3.15 23.76 1.88
N LYS A 311 1.83 23.87 2.13
CA LYS A 311 0.87 22.87 1.64
C LYS A 311 1.09 22.63 0.15
N LEU A 312 1.29 21.36 -0.24
CA LEU A 312 1.60 20.97 -1.60
C LEU A 312 0.42 21.25 -2.53
N ALA A 313 0.72 21.74 -3.73
CA ALA A 313 -0.29 21.93 -4.75
C ALA A 313 -0.69 20.57 -5.36
N PHE A 314 -2.00 20.28 -5.36
CA PHE A 314 -2.52 19.12 -6.07
C PHE A 314 -2.54 19.37 -7.57
N THR A 315 -2.15 18.36 -8.32
CA THR A 315 -2.23 18.33 -9.79
C THR A 315 -3.00 17.08 -10.21
N LYS A 316 -4.09 17.28 -10.93
CA LYS A 316 -4.84 16.16 -11.50
C LYS A 316 -4.05 15.54 -12.64
N THR A 317 -3.76 14.24 -12.55
CA THR A 317 -3.05 13.51 -13.60
C THR A 317 -3.96 13.18 -14.78
N LYS A 318 -3.38 12.95 -15.95
CA LYS A 318 -4.15 12.77 -17.20
C LYS A 318 -5.04 11.53 -17.18
N ASP A 319 -4.70 10.54 -16.37
CA ASP A 319 -5.43 9.27 -16.26
C ASP A 319 -6.68 9.33 -15.36
N SER A 320 -6.96 10.51 -14.78
CA SER A 320 -8.08 10.74 -13.87
C SER A 320 -9.40 11.10 -14.55
N SER A 321 -9.59 10.74 -15.81
CA SER A 321 -10.91 10.82 -16.42
C SER A 321 -11.83 9.75 -15.80
N GLY A 322 -12.54 10.12 -14.78
CA GLY A 322 -13.79 9.65 -14.17
C GLY A 322 -14.23 8.20 -14.13
N ASP A 323 -13.54 7.30 -14.79
CA ASP A 323 -13.84 5.87 -14.81
C ASP A 323 -12.57 5.09 -14.40
N SER A 324 -12.48 4.67 -13.14
CA SER A 324 -11.66 3.51 -12.83
C SER A 324 -12.15 2.36 -13.71
N PRO A 325 -11.28 1.73 -14.53
CA PRO A 325 -11.73 0.69 -15.45
C PRO A 325 -12.36 -0.44 -14.65
N ARG A 326 -13.66 -0.66 -14.81
CA ARG A 326 -14.34 -1.81 -14.23
C ARG A 326 -14.04 -3.02 -15.10
N PHE A 327 -13.22 -3.92 -14.59
CA PHE A 327 -12.89 -5.13 -15.33
C PHE A 327 -13.97 -6.19 -15.11
N THR A 328 -14.66 -6.55 -16.18
CA THR A 328 -15.53 -7.73 -16.22
C THR A 328 -14.79 -8.97 -16.74
N VAL A 329 -13.55 -8.76 -17.23
CA VAL A 329 -12.69 -9.80 -17.83
C VAL A 329 -11.25 -9.67 -17.33
N THR A 330 -10.47 -10.71 -17.46
CA THR A 330 -9.03 -10.71 -17.20
C THR A 330 -8.28 -11.39 -18.33
N LEU A 331 -7.15 -10.84 -18.73
CA LEU A 331 -6.22 -11.53 -19.60
C LEU A 331 -5.49 -12.67 -18.84
N GLY A 332 -5.37 -12.53 -17.51
CA GLY A 332 -4.67 -13.48 -16.65
C GLY A 332 -3.15 -13.33 -16.76
N VAL A 333 -2.68 -12.10 -16.78
CA VAL A 333 -1.26 -11.75 -16.70
C VAL A 333 -1.00 -11.01 -15.39
N VAL A 334 0.22 -11.17 -14.91
CA VAL A 334 0.80 -10.36 -13.84
C VAL A 334 1.67 -9.32 -14.52
N PRO A 335 1.32 -8.04 -14.41
CA PRO A 335 2.11 -6.98 -15.01
C PRO A 335 3.43 -6.73 -14.27
N ASP A 336 4.45 -6.32 -15.02
CA ASP A 336 5.69 -5.84 -14.44
C ASP A 336 5.63 -4.33 -14.19
N TYR A 337 5.43 -3.97 -12.93
CA TYR A 337 5.33 -2.57 -12.49
C TYR A 337 6.68 -1.84 -12.43
N LEU A 338 7.80 -2.55 -12.55
CA LEU A 338 9.13 -1.96 -12.61
C LEU A 338 9.62 -1.73 -14.06
N TYR A 339 8.76 -2.04 -15.03
CA TYR A 339 9.10 -1.83 -16.44
C TYR A 339 8.90 -0.36 -16.83
N ASP A 340 10.00 0.30 -17.22
CA ASP A 340 10.05 1.71 -17.62
C ASP A 340 10.00 1.93 -19.14
N GLY A 341 9.80 0.85 -19.93
CA GLY A 341 9.68 0.89 -21.38
C GLY A 341 8.25 1.15 -21.88
N GLN A 342 8.09 1.17 -23.21
CA GLN A 342 6.77 1.29 -23.82
C GLN A 342 6.03 -0.05 -23.85
N GLY A 343 4.74 -0.03 -23.52
CA GLY A 343 3.91 -1.22 -23.43
C GLY A 343 3.70 -1.70 -21.99
N MET A 344 3.07 -2.84 -21.81
CA MET A 344 2.90 -3.51 -20.53
C MET A 344 3.66 -4.84 -20.56
N ARG A 345 4.81 -4.90 -19.85
CA ARG A 345 5.60 -6.14 -19.75
C ARG A 345 4.90 -7.11 -18.81
N ILE A 346 4.92 -8.38 -19.18
CA ILE A 346 4.34 -9.48 -18.41
C ILE A 346 5.43 -10.04 -17.47
N ASP A 347 5.19 -10.02 -16.17
CA ASP A 347 6.03 -10.68 -15.17
C ASP A 347 5.58 -12.12 -14.87
N GLY A 348 4.30 -12.41 -15.08
CA GLY A 348 3.75 -13.76 -14.92
C GLY A 348 2.48 -13.97 -15.72
N VAL A 349 2.15 -15.25 -15.96
CA VAL A 349 0.91 -15.64 -16.64
C VAL A 349 0.19 -16.67 -15.78
N SER A 350 -1.08 -16.41 -15.48
CA SER A 350 -1.93 -17.31 -14.71
C SER A 350 -2.38 -18.49 -15.54
N GLU A 351 -2.40 -19.67 -14.94
CA GLU A 351 -2.86 -20.90 -15.59
C GLU A 351 -4.35 -20.83 -15.94
N ASP A 352 -4.72 -21.50 -17.06
CA ASP A 352 -6.07 -21.59 -17.60
C ASP A 352 -6.74 -20.25 -17.97
N LYS A 353 -6.00 -19.16 -17.98
CA LYS A 353 -6.48 -17.82 -18.37
C LYS A 353 -6.24 -17.54 -19.88
N PRO A 354 -6.91 -16.52 -20.43
CA PRO A 354 -6.80 -16.16 -21.85
C PRO A 354 -5.37 -16.00 -22.36
N ALA A 355 -4.48 -15.35 -21.59
CA ALA A 355 -3.09 -15.14 -21.98
C ALA A 355 -2.33 -16.45 -22.16
N GLN A 356 -2.45 -17.38 -21.22
CA GLN A 356 -1.77 -18.68 -21.33
C GLN A 356 -2.27 -19.46 -22.55
N LYS A 357 -3.59 -19.50 -22.75
CA LYS A 357 -4.20 -20.18 -23.90
C LYS A 357 -3.78 -19.59 -25.24
N ALA A 358 -3.50 -18.27 -25.24
CA ALA A 358 -2.98 -17.58 -26.44
C ALA A 358 -1.45 -17.65 -26.58
N GLY A 359 -0.76 -18.29 -25.64
CA GLY A 359 0.69 -18.52 -25.69
C GLY A 359 1.54 -17.34 -25.26
N LEU A 360 0.96 -16.38 -24.53
CA LEU A 360 1.72 -15.32 -23.85
C LEU A 360 2.52 -15.92 -22.69
N GLN A 361 3.66 -15.31 -22.38
CA GLN A 361 4.56 -15.76 -21.31
C GLN A 361 5.26 -14.59 -20.64
N LYS A 362 5.91 -14.85 -19.51
CA LYS A 362 6.76 -13.89 -18.80
C LYS A 362 7.80 -13.29 -19.75
N GLY A 363 7.98 -11.96 -19.69
CA GLY A 363 8.88 -11.19 -20.52
C GLY A 363 8.26 -10.63 -21.80
N ASP A 364 7.08 -11.08 -22.21
CA ASP A 364 6.36 -10.47 -23.33
C ASP A 364 5.93 -9.05 -22.98
N ILE A 365 5.96 -8.14 -23.96
CA ILE A 365 5.51 -6.76 -23.80
C ILE A 365 4.24 -6.58 -24.62
N VAL A 366 3.10 -6.44 -23.96
CA VAL A 366 1.81 -6.17 -24.64
C VAL A 366 1.84 -4.74 -25.16
N VAL A 367 1.67 -4.59 -26.47
CA VAL A 367 1.70 -3.29 -27.18
C VAL A 367 0.37 -2.92 -27.82
N GLN A 368 -0.56 -3.89 -27.91
CA GLN A 368 -1.92 -3.65 -28.42
C GLN A 368 -2.89 -4.68 -27.84
N LEU A 369 -4.12 -4.25 -27.51
CA LEU A 369 -5.23 -5.11 -27.12
C LEU A 369 -6.50 -4.64 -27.83
N GLY A 370 -7.01 -5.44 -28.76
CA GLY A 370 -8.04 -5.01 -29.69
C GLY A 370 -7.60 -3.79 -30.52
N ASP A 371 -8.43 -2.76 -30.55
CA ASP A 371 -8.13 -1.52 -31.25
C ASP A 371 -7.27 -0.54 -30.42
N SER A 372 -6.99 -0.87 -29.16
CA SER A 372 -6.26 0.01 -28.23
C SER A 372 -4.76 -0.22 -28.29
N THR A 373 -3.98 0.84 -28.50
CA THR A 373 -2.53 0.81 -28.34
C THR A 373 -2.18 0.85 -26.85
N ILE A 374 -1.30 -0.05 -26.43
CA ILE A 374 -0.81 -0.16 -25.05
C ILE A 374 0.56 0.51 -24.99
N VAL A 375 0.66 1.58 -24.24
CA VAL A 375 1.91 2.34 -24.04
C VAL A 375 2.43 2.24 -22.60
N ASP A 376 1.55 1.85 -21.66
CA ASP A 376 1.81 1.71 -20.25
C ASP A 376 0.74 0.81 -19.59
N MET A 377 0.89 0.57 -18.29
CA MET A 377 -0.08 -0.18 -17.48
C MET A 377 -1.49 0.40 -17.54
N MET A 378 -1.64 1.72 -17.46
CA MET A 378 -2.95 2.35 -17.43
C MET A 378 -3.69 2.23 -18.76
N SER A 379 -2.98 2.33 -19.88
CA SER A 379 -3.57 2.08 -21.20
C SER A 379 -3.99 0.61 -21.36
N TYR A 380 -3.26 -0.33 -20.79
CA TYR A 380 -3.65 -1.74 -20.74
C TYR A 380 -4.93 -1.93 -19.91
N MET A 381 -4.99 -1.35 -18.73
CA MET A 381 -6.18 -1.43 -17.88
C MET A 381 -7.42 -0.84 -18.58
N ARG A 382 -7.29 0.35 -19.19
CA ARG A 382 -8.40 0.95 -19.98
C ARG A 382 -8.84 0.05 -21.13
N ALA A 383 -7.88 -0.51 -21.86
CA ALA A 383 -8.20 -1.42 -22.96
C ALA A 383 -8.95 -2.66 -22.48
N LEU A 384 -8.51 -3.24 -21.36
CA LEU A 384 -9.15 -4.42 -20.76
C LEU A 384 -10.59 -4.12 -20.32
N GLY A 385 -10.86 -2.93 -19.79
CA GLY A 385 -12.20 -2.48 -19.37
C GLY A 385 -13.23 -2.37 -20.52
N ALA A 386 -12.78 -2.36 -21.77
CA ALA A 386 -13.68 -2.30 -22.93
C ALA A 386 -14.29 -3.66 -23.31
N PHE A 387 -13.82 -4.77 -22.72
CA PHE A 387 -14.25 -6.12 -23.11
C PHE A 387 -15.25 -6.72 -22.11
N GLN A 388 -16.02 -7.68 -22.61
CA GLN A 388 -17.01 -8.45 -21.85
C GLN A 388 -16.69 -9.96 -21.88
N PRO A 389 -17.12 -10.75 -20.87
CA PRO A 389 -16.92 -12.19 -20.86
C PRO A 389 -17.44 -12.85 -22.16
N GLY A 390 -16.63 -13.74 -22.72
CA GLY A 390 -16.92 -14.45 -23.96
C GLY A 390 -16.51 -13.74 -25.23
N GLN A 391 -16.08 -12.48 -25.18
CA GLN A 391 -15.58 -11.76 -26.36
C GLN A 391 -14.20 -12.29 -26.78
N GLU A 392 -13.97 -12.25 -28.09
CA GLU A 392 -12.68 -12.57 -28.70
C GLU A 392 -12.05 -11.30 -29.28
N THR A 393 -10.74 -11.16 -29.10
CA THR A 393 -9.98 -10.03 -29.65
C THR A 393 -8.54 -10.43 -29.95
N GLN A 394 -7.85 -9.60 -30.74
CA GLN A 394 -6.41 -9.75 -30.94
C GLN A 394 -5.62 -9.05 -29.83
N VAL A 395 -4.56 -9.70 -29.39
CA VAL A 395 -3.49 -9.12 -28.59
C VAL A 395 -2.22 -9.12 -29.41
N ALA A 396 -1.53 -7.97 -29.49
CA ALA A 396 -0.19 -7.91 -30.04
C ALA A 396 0.83 -7.66 -28.92
N TYR A 397 1.92 -8.41 -28.93
CA TYR A 397 2.99 -8.30 -27.97
C TYR A 397 4.35 -8.43 -28.64
N GLU A 398 5.37 -7.92 -28.01
CA GLU A 398 6.76 -8.05 -28.42
C GLU A 398 7.43 -9.16 -27.61
N ARG A 399 8.11 -10.08 -28.29
CA ARG A 399 8.93 -11.16 -27.74
C ARG A 399 10.26 -11.19 -28.48
N ASP A 400 11.36 -11.06 -27.76
CA ASP A 400 12.72 -11.00 -28.34
C ASP A 400 12.83 -9.93 -29.46
N GLY A 401 12.19 -8.78 -29.26
CA GLY A 401 12.18 -7.68 -30.21
C GLY A 401 11.36 -7.91 -31.50
N LYS A 402 10.51 -8.95 -31.49
CA LYS A 402 9.63 -9.28 -32.62
C LYS A 402 8.17 -9.13 -32.19
N ARG A 403 7.40 -8.42 -32.99
CA ARG A 403 5.95 -8.32 -32.81
C ARG A 403 5.28 -9.65 -33.17
N VAL A 404 4.48 -10.15 -32.24
CA VAL A 404 3.67 -11.36 -32.37
C VAL A 404 2.22 -10.98 -32.12
N GLU A 405 1.31 -11.63 -32.86
CA GLU A 405 -0.14 -11.43 -32.65
C GLU A 405 -0.79 -12.77 -32.28
N ALA A 406 -1.72 -12.73 -31.33
CA ALA A 406 -2.47 -13.89 -30.90
C ALA A 406 -3.95 -13.54 -30.71
N LEU A 407 -4.82 -14.53 -30.84
CA LEU A 407 -6.24 -14.37 -30.52
C LEU A 407 -6.46 -14.74 -29.06
N VAL A 408 -7.13 -13.87 -28.32
CA VAL A 408 -7.54 -14.11 -26.93
C VAL A 408 -9.06 -14.16 -26.84
N LYS A 409 -9.56 -15.02 -25.96
CA LYS A 409 -10.97 -15.13 -25.63
C LYS A 409 -11.14 -14.95 -24.13
N PHE A 410 -11.89 -13.94 -23.75
CA PHE A 410 -12.19 -13.62 -22.36
C PHE A 410 -13.27 -14.50 -21.74
#